data_a070bfc3e1849704b2e6b9c9c7c52d2d
#
_entry.id   a070bfc3e1849704b2e6b9c9c7c52d2d
#
_cell.length_a   1.000
_cell.length_b   1.000
_cell.length_c   1.000
_cell.angle_alpha   90.00
_cell.angle_beta   90.00
_cell.angle_gamma   90.00
#
_symmetry.space_group_name_H-M   'P 1'
#
loop_
_entity.id
_entity.type
_entity.pdbx_description
1 polymer ?
#
loop_
_entity_poly.entity_id
_entity_poly.type
_entity_poly.pdbx_seq_one_letter_code
_entity_poly.pdbx_strand_id
1 'polypeptide(L)'
;SITIGSPIKGVAADLSEVPDEAFAERMMGDGAAVLPTDPVVCAPEDGEVLFIFDTKHAVGYAMDNGISVLIHVGIDTVKLEGKGFEILTEQGAKLKKGDPIMRLDLDYLKEHAPSVMSPILCTELTDNQKISLLKEGEIEKGEPLFAVNIYE
;
A
#
# COMPACT_ATOMS: atom_id res chain seq x y z
N SER A 1 -7.81 -10.48 -15.73
CA SER A 1 -7.02 -10.00 -14.60
C SER A 1 -7.28 -8.51 -14.37
N ILE A 2 -7.07 -8.09 -13.13
CA ILE A 2 -7.25 -6.70 -12.72
C ILE A 2 -5.88 -6.16 -12.32
N THR A 3 -5.43 -5.11 -12.98
CA THR A 3 -4.13 -4.48 -12.72
C THR A 3 -4.30 -3.40 -11.65
N ILE A 4 -3.41 -3.41 -10.65
CA ILE A 4 -3.41 -2.43 -9.56
C ILE A 4 -2.17 -1.56 -9.68
N GLY A 5 -2.38 -0.25 -9.77
CA GLY A 5 -1.29 0.73 -9.82
C GLY A 5 -0.63 0.91 -8.46
N SER A 6 0.60 1.40 -8.46
CA SER A 6 1.30 1.70 -7.21
C SER A 6 0.79 2.99 -6.57
N PRO A 7 0.44 2.96 -5.27
CA PRO A 7 0.11 4.18 -4.55
C PRO A 7 1.35 5.00 -4.17
N ILE A 8 2.54 4.44 -4.34
CA ILE A 8 3.79 5.00 -3.85
C ILE A 8 4.83 4.97 -4.97
N LYS A 9 5.54 6.09 -5.14
CA LYS A 9 6.74 6.12 -5.97
C LYS A 9 7.92 5.62 -5.13
N GLY A 10 8.68 4.68 -5.68
CA GLY A 10 9.83 4.14 -4.97
C GLY A 10 10.40 2.91 -5.66
N VAL A 11 10.76 1.91 -4.85
CA VAL A 11 11.32 0.65 -5.33
C VAL A 11 10.36 -0.48 -5.01
N ALA A 12 9.79 -1.09 -6.04
CA ALA A 12 8.85 -2.20 -5.90
C ALA A 12 9.60 -3.50 -5.65
N ALA A 13 8.99 -4.37 -4.84
CA ALA A 13 9.56 -5.66 -4.46
C ALA A 13 8.46 -6.67 -4.18
N ASP A 14 8.82 -7.95 -4.20
CA ASP A 14 7.94 -9.01 -3.74
C ASP A 14 7.77 -8.91 -2.22
N LEU A 15 6.60 -9.32 -1.71
CA LEU A 15 6.34 -9.31 -0.26
C LEU A 15 7.37 -10.11 0.55
N SER A 16 7.96 -11.14 -0.05
CA SER A 16 8.98 -11.95 0.63
C SER A 16 10.19 -11.16 1.08
N GLU A 17 10.41 -9.96 0.52
CA GLU A 17 11.53 -9.09 0.88
C GLU A 17 11.23 -8.16 2.06
N VAL A 18 9.98 -8.11 2.53
CA VAL A 18 9.60 -7.29 3.68
C VAL A 18 10.23 -7.87 4.95
N PRO A 19 10.92 -7.04 5.76
CA PRO A 19 11.58 -7.53 6.97
C PRO A 19 10.60 -7.73 8.14
N ASP A 20 9.55 -8.47 7.91
CA ASP A 20 8.53 -8.84 8.89
C ASP A 20 7.89 -10.14 8.41
N GLU A 21 7.98 -11.18 9.23
CA GLU A 21 7.55 -12.52 8.85
C GLU A 21 6.07 -12.59 8.48
N ALA A 22 5.20 -11.90 9.20
CA ALA A 22 3.77 -11.94 8.95
C ALA A 22 3.43 -11.38 7.56
N PHE A 23 4.12 -10.33 7.12
CA PHE A 23 3.94 -9.78 5.78
C PHE A 23 4.65 -10.64 4.72
N ALA A 24 5.90 -11.01 4.99
CA ALA A 24 6.72 -11.75 4.01
C ALA A 24 6.13 -13.12 3.68
N GLU A 25 5.49 -13.77 4.64
CA GLU A 25 4.86 -15.07 4.46
C GLU A 25 3.38 -14.99 4.08
N ARG A 26 2.91 -13.80 3.75
CA ARG A 26 1.55 -13.53 3.27
C ARG A 26 0.44 -13.87 4.28
N MET A 27 0.77 -13.86 5.56
CA MET A 27 -0.19 -14.13 6.63
C MET A 27 -1.21 -13.01 6.78
N MET A 28 -0.83 -11.78 6.42
CA MET A 28 -1.69 -10.59 6.53
C MET A 28 -2.47 -10.29 5.24
N GLY A 29 -2.17 -10.99 4.15
CA GLY A 29 -2.74 -10.81 2.84
C GLY A 29 -1.67 -10.93 1.76
N ASP A 30 -2.07 -10.90 0.50
CA ASP A 30 -1.16 -10.99 -0.64
C ASP A 30 -1.15 -9.69 -1.43
N GLY A 31 -0.06 -9.39 -2.09
CA GLY A 31 0.12 -8.17 -2.85
C GLY A 31 1.59 -7.95 -3.21
N ALA A 32 2.08 -6.76 -2.93
CA ALA A 32 3.46 -6.38 -3.19
C ALA A 32 3.95 -5.39 -2.14
N ALA A 33 5.20 -4.99 -2.23
CA ALA A 33 5.78 -3.98 -1.35
C ALA A 33 6.43 -2.88 -2.17
N VAL A 34 6.48 -1.67 -1.62
CA VAL A 34 7.20 -0.54 -2.21
C VAL A 34 8.01 0.14 -1.12
N LEU A 35 9.29 0.36 -1.40
CA LEU A 35 10.16 1.19 -0.56
C LEU A 35 10.01 2.63 -1.05
N PRO A 36 9.39 3.54 -0.26
CA PRO A 36 9.12 4.89 -0.74
C PRO A 36 10.38 5.72 -0.98
N THR A 37 10.41 6.44 -2.09
CA THR A 37 11.43 7.46 -2.38
C THR A 37 10.81 8.85 -2.55
N ASP A 38 9.48 8.93 -2.52
CA ASP A 38 8.69 10.16 -2.60
C ASP A 38 7.76 10.23 -1.39
N PRO A 39 7.54 11.41 -0.79
CA PRO A 39 6.79 11.50 0.46
C PRO A 39 5.27 11.37 0.33
N VAL A 40 4.68 11.47 -0.86
CA VAL A 40 3.21 11.47 -0.99
C VAL A 40 2.69 10.13 -1.46
N VAL A 41 1.80 9.53 -0.65
CA VAL A 41 1.05 8.32 -0.98
C VAL A 41 -0.25 8.74 -1.65
N CYS A 42 -0.56 8.16 -2.80
CA CYS A 42 -1.71 8.53 -3.62
C CYS A 42 -2.68 7.36 -3.83
N ALA A 43 -3.90 7.67 -4.26
CA ALA A 43 -4.88 6.65 -4.63
C ALA A 43 -4.33 5.83 -5.81
N PRO A 44 -4.27 4.49 -5.69
CA PRO A 44 -3.72 3.63 -6.75
C PRO A 44 -4.64 3.53 -7.97
N GLU A 45 -5.94 3.66 -7.76
CA GLU A 45 -7.00 3.66 -8.77
C GLU A 45 -8.12 4.55 -8.26
N ASP A 46 -9.12 4.84 -9.10
CA ASP A 46 -10.34 5.51 -8.64
C ASP A 46 -11.02 4.65 -7.58
N GLY A 47 -11.51 5.26 -6.51
CA GLY A 47 -12.16 4.50 -5.44
C GLY A 47 -12.55 5.35 -4.24
N GLU A 48 -12.66 4.69 -3.10
CA GLU A 48 -13.12 5.30 -1.86
C GLU A 48 -12.25 4.90 -0.68
N VAL A 49 -11.96 5.85 0.20
CA VAL A 49 -11.24 5.61 1.46
C VAL A 49 -12.19 4.91 2.43
N LEU A 50 -11.91 3.64 2.77
CA LEU A 50 -12.75 2.86 3.67
C LEU A 50 -12.51 3.22 5.13
N PHE A 51 -11.26 3.30 5.53
CA PHE A 51 -10.87 3.65 6.90
C PHE A 51 -9.42 4.15 6.92
N ILE A 52 -9.12 4.90 7.96
CA ILE A 52 -7.78 5.39 8.25
C ILE A 52 -7.49 4.98 9.70
N PHE A 53 -6.37 4.30 9.94
CA PHE A 53 -5.97 3.93 11.30
C PHE A 53 -5.71 5.19 12.13
N ASP A 54 -6.08 5.17 13.41
CA ASP A 54 -5.83 6.30 14.31
C ASP A 54 -4.35 6.66 14.37
N THR A 55 -3.48 5.66 14.23
CA THR A 55 -2.03 5.82 14.17
C THR A 55 -1.51 6.23 12.79
N LYS A 56 -2.40 6.47 11.83
CA LYS A 56 -2.17 7.08 10.52
C LYS A 56 -1.23 6.32 9.56
N HIS A 57 -0.71 5.17 9.97
CA HIS A 57 0.27 4.42 9.16
C HIS A 57 -0.38 3.49 8.13
N ALA A 58 -1.68 3.28 8.22
CA ALA A 58 -2.39 2.35 7.34
C ALA A 58 -3.75 2.91 6.93
N VAL A 59 -4.10 2.65 5.67
CA VAL A 59 -5.37 3.09 5.06
C VAL A 59 -5.97 1.93 4.28
N GLY A 60 -7.26 1.65 4.52
CA GLY A 60 -8.04 0.74 3.70
C GLY A 60 -8.69 1.49 2.56
N TYR A 61 -8.59 0.98 1.34
CA TYR A 61 -9.05 1.66 0.14
C TYR A 61 -9.78 0.68 -0.78
N ALA A 62 -11.04 1.00 -1.10
CA ALA A 62 -11.86 0.20 -2.02
C ALA A 62 -11.81 0.81 -3.41
N MET A 63 -11.29 0.08 -4.38
CA MET A 63 -11.18 0.55 -5.76
C MET A 63 -12.46 0.23 -6.54
N ASP A 64 -12.79 1.09 -7.51
CA ASP A 64 -13.99 0.92 -8.34
C ASP A 64 -13.96 -0.37 -9.17
N ASN A 65 -12.77 -0.95 -9.36
CA ASN A 65 -12.60 -2.23 -10.05
C ASN A 65 -13.00 -3.45 -9.21
N GLY A 66 -13.46 -3.24 -7.96
CA GLY A 66 -13.93 -4.30 -7.07
C GLY A 66 -12.87 -4.86 -6.11
N ILE A 67 -11.62 -4.41 -6.23
CA ILE A 67 -10.53 -4.87 -5.36
C ILE A 67 -10.30 -3.84 -4.26
N SER A 68 -10.15 -4.32 -3.02
CA SER A 68 -9.77 -3.47 -1.88
C SER A 68 -8.34 -3.78 -1.46
N VAL A 69 -7.61 -2.74 -1.08
CA VAL A 69 -6.24 -2.87 -0.60
C VAL A 69 -6.08 -2.21 0.76
N LEU A 70 -5.13 -2.74 1.53
CA LEU A 70 -4.59 -2.09 2.71
C LEU A 70 -3.24 -1.51 2.32
N ILE A 71 -3.09 -0.21 2.43
CA ILE A 71 -1.83 0.48 2.20
C ILE A 71 -1.19 0.65 3.58
N HIS A 72 -0.15 -0.13 3.87
CA HIS A 72 0.50 -0.17 5.18
C HIS A 72 1.90 0.43 5.06
N VAL A 73 2.09 1.64 5.59
CA VAL A 73 3.35 2.35 5.41
C VAL A 73 4.35 1.98 6.50
N GLY A 74 5.43 1.33 6.09
CA GLY A 74 6.51 0.92 6.96
C GLY A 74 6.20 -0.30 7.82
N ILE A 75 7.20 -0.70 8.62
CA ILE A 75 7.13 -1.86 9.51
C ILE A 75 7.18 -1.35 10.96
N ASP A 76 6.28 -1.88 11.80
CA ASP A 76 6.12 -1.48 13.21
C ASP A 76 5.84 0.02 13.40
N THR A 77 5.34 0.68 12.38
CA THR A 77 5.06 2.11 12.40
C THR A 77 3.84 2.48 13.25
N VAL A 78 3.02 1.50 13.64
CA VAL A 78 1.95 1.68 14.64
C VAL A 78 2.51 2.26 15.94
N LYS A 79 3.75 1.91 16.29
CA LYS A 79 4.42 2.36 17.53
C LYS A 79 4.78 3.83 17.53
N LEU A 80 4.74 4.49 16.36
CA LEU A 80 5.06 5.92 16.24
C LEU A 80 3.89 6.81 16.63
N GLU A 81 2.71 6.24 16.86
CA GLU A 81 1.50 6.94 17.32
C GLU A 81 1.11 8.12 16.42
N GLY A 82 1.27 7.96 15.12
CA GLY A 82 0.91 8.95 14.12
C GLY A 82 2.03 9.92 13.74
N LYS A 83 3.16 9.89 14.45
CA LYS A 83 4.30 10.76 14.12
C LYS A 83 4.95 10.32 12.81
N GLY A 84 5.21 11.28 11.93
CA GLY A 84 5.77 11.01 10.61
C GLY A 84 4.73 10.84 9.53
N PHE A 85 3.43 10.96 9.85
CA PHE A 85 2.32 10.81 8.90
C PHE A 85 1.40 12.03 8.96
N GLU A 86 1.08 12.58 7.79
CA GLU A 86 0.06 13.64 7.65
C GLU A 86 -1.03 13.12 6.74
N ILE A 87 -2.25 12.97 7.25
CA ILE A 87 -3.39 12.51 6.45
C ILE A 87 -3.92 13.68 5.61
N LEU A 88 -4.06 13.46 4.31
CA LEU A 88 -4.47 14.47 3.32
C LEU A 88 -5.89 14.27 2.81
N THR A 89 -6.59 13.28 3.32
CA THR A 89 -7.96 12.94 2.93
C THR A 89 -8.76 12.56 4.16
N GLU A 90 -9.94 11.96 3.98
CA GLU A 90 -10.79 11.54 5.10
C GLU A 90 -11.51 10.23 4.77
N GLN A 91 -11.96 9.55 5.79
CA GLN A 91 -12.76 8.34 5.63
C GLN A 91 -14.03 8.67 4.84
N GLY A 92 -14.36 7.82 3.87
CA GLY A 92 -15.51 8.01 3.01
C GLY A 92 -15.25 8.86 1.77
N ALA A 93 -14.08 9.49 1.67
CA ALA A 93 -13.75 10.32 0.51
C ALA A 93 -13.64 9.49 -0.76
N LYS A 94 -14.23 9.99 -1.85
CA LYS A 94 -14.08 9.40 -3.17
C LYS A 94 -12.92 10.08 -3.87
N LEU A 95 -11.95 9.30 -4.31
CA LEU A 95 -10.72 9.79 -4.91
C LEU A 95 -10.58 9.30 -6.34
N LYS A 96 -9.87 10.09 -7.14
CA LYS A 96 -9.41 9.69 -8.47
C LYS A 96 -7.99 9.15 -8.34
N LYS A 97 -7.61 8.25 -9.23
CA LYS A 97 -6.24 7.74 -9.32
C LYS A 97 -5.25 8.90 -9.29
N GLY A 98 -4.29 8.84 -8.36
CA GLY A 98 -3.29 9.87 -8.19
C GLY A 98 -3.63 10.94 -7.15
N ASP A 99 -4.86 10.99 -6.64
CA ASP A 99 -5.22 11.94 -5.59
C ASP A 99 -4.45 11.61 -4.30
N PRO A 100 -3.98 12.63 -3.55
CA PRO A 100 -3.16 12.37 -2.36
C PRO A 100 -3.97 11.78 -1.21
N ILE A 101 -3.36 10.82 -0.51
CA ILE A 101 -3.93 10.17 0.67
C ILE A 101 -3.18 10.62 1.92
N MET A 102 -1.85 10.57 1.89
CA MET A 102 -1.04 10.99 3.03
C MET A 102 0.34 11.47 2.60
N ARG A 103 0.96 12.28 3.45
CA ARG A 103 2.33 12.74 3.28
C ARG A 103 3.19 12.12 4.37
N LEU A 104 4.35 11.60 3.97
CA LEU A 104 5.30 10.95 4.85
C LEU A 104 6.46 11.91 5.18
N ASP A 105 6.89 11.91 6.44
CA ASP A 105 8.18 12.47 6.82
C ASP A 105 9.19 11.32 6.71
N LEU A 106 9.77 11.15 5.53
CA LEU A 106 10.65 10.01 5.26
C LEU A 106 11.88 9.98 6.14
N ASP A 107 12.45 11.14 6.46
CA ASP A 107 13.64 11.20 7.34
C ASP A 107 13.30 10.72 8.73
N TYR A 108 12.16 11.19 9.28
CA TYR A 108 11.68 10.74 10.58
C TYR A 108 11.41 9.25 10.60
N LEU A 109 10.72 8.74 9.56
CA LEU A 109 10.37 7.32 9.48
C LEU A 109 11.60 6.43 9.36
N LYS A 110 12.60 6.85 8.56
CA LYS A 110 13.86 6.11 8.43
C LYS A 110 14.63 6.04 9.75
N GLU A 111 14.56 7.09 10.56
CA GLU A 111 15.25 7.16 11.84
C GLU A 111 14.55 6.32 12.92
N HIS A 112 13.20 6.27 12.91
CA HIS A 112 12.43 5.72 14.03
C HIS A 112 11.74 4.39 13.75
N ALA A 113 11.58 3.99 12.50
CA ALA A 113 10.95 2.72 12.14
C ALA A 113 12.02 1.67 11.77
N PRO A 114 11.77 0.38 12.03
CA PRO A 114 12.68 -0.69 11.59
C PRO A 114 12.88 -0.72 10.08
N SER A 115 11.86 -0.35 9.32
CA SER A 115 11.92 -0.26 7.86
C SER A 115 10.79 0.65 7.37
N VAL A 116 11.04 1.38 6.29
CA VAL A 116 9.99 2.15 5.60
C VAL A 116 9.37 1.37 4.44
N MET A 117 9.81 0.14 4.21
CA MET A 117 9.20 -0.71 3.19
C MET A 117 7.72 -0.90 3.50
N SER A 118 6.87 -0.67 2.51
CA SER A 118 5.44 -0.52 2.69
C SER A 118 4.66 -1.60 1.95
N PRO A 119 4.04 -2.55 2.68
CA PRO A 119 3.18 -3.55 2.06
C PRO A 119 1.90 -2.94 1.50
N ILE A 120 1.52 -3.37 0.29
CA ILE A 120 0.27 -3.03 -0.37
C ILE A 120 -0.47 -4.35 -0.53
N LEU A 121 -1.50 -4.56 0.29
CA LEU A 121 -2.10 -5.89 0.47
C LEU A 121 -3.56 -5.94 0.04
N CYS A 122 -3.92 -7.04 -0.65
CA CYS A 122 -5.31 -7.46 -0.80
C CYS A 122 -5.62 -8.40 0.37
N THR A 123 -6.52 -7.99 1.26
CA THR A 123 -6.86 -8.74 2.47
C THR A 123 -8.08 -9.64 2.32
N GLU A 124 -8.83 -9.48 1.22
CA GLU A 124 -10.12 -10.14 1.00
C GLU A 124 -10.17 -10.94 -0.31
N LEU A 125 -9.02 -11.52 -0.72
CA LEU A 125 -8.98 -12.36 -1.91
C LEU A 125 -9.79 -13.64 -1.71
N THR A 126 -10.51 -14.04 -2.75
CA THR A 126 -11.19 -15.33 -2.79
C THR A 126 -10.20 -16.42 -3.24
N ASP A 127 -10.58 -17.70 -3.05
CA ASP A 127 -9.70 -18.83 -3.38
C ASP A 127 -9.33 -18.88 -4.88
N ASN A 128 -10.16 -18.31 -5.74
CA ASN A 128 -9.90 -18.29 -7.17
C ASN A 128 -9.16 -17.04 -7.65
N GLN A 129 -8.70 -16.20 -6.73
CA GLN A 129 -7.92 -15.00 -7.04
C GLN A 129 -6.47 -15.18 -6.62
N LYS A 130 -5.55 -14.87 -7.53
CA LYS A 130 -4.10 -15.00 -7.30
C LYS A 130 -3.41 -13.71 -7.72
N ILE A 131 -2.33 -13.37 -7.01
CA ILE A 131 -1.54 -12.17 -7.28
C ILE A 131 -0.36 -12.52 -8.19
N SER A 132 -0.10 -11.65 -9.17
CA SER A 132 1.12 -11.68 -9.97
C SER A 132 1.83 -10.35 -9.82
N LEU A 133 3.08 -10.37 -9.38
CA LEU A 133 3.90 -9.17 -9.32
C LEU A 133 4.23 -8.71 -10.75
N LEU A 134 4.01 -7.43 -11.06
CA LEU A 134 4.22 -6.88 -12.40
C LEU A 134 5.48 -6.02 -12.49
N LYS A 135 6.03 -5.59 -11.37
CA LYS A 135 7.19 -4.69 -11.36
C LYS A 135 8.09 -5.00 -10.18
N GLU A 136 9.38 -5.06 -10.45
CA GLU A 136 10.44 -5.03 -9.44
C GLU A 136 11.39 -3.89 -9.81
N GLY A 137 11.93 -3.18 -8.81
CA GLY A 137 12.76 -2.02 -9.03
C GLY A 137 11.96 -0.73 -9.05
N GLU A 138 12.55 0.31 -9.66
CA GLU A 138 11.94 1.65 -9.66
C GLU A 138 10.54 1.66 -10.26
N ILE A 139 9.59 2.25 -9.53
CA ILE A 139 8.20 2.36 -9.93
C ILE A 139 7.67 3.76 -9.66
N GLU A 140 6.83 4.27 -10.60
CA GLU A 140 6.15 5.54 -10.46
C GLU A 140 4.76 5.35 -9.87
N LYS A 141 4.18 6.42 -9.31
CA LYS A 141 2.79 6.40 -8.86
C LYS A 141 1.87 6.07 -10.02
N GLY A 142 0.96 5.11 -9.80
CA GLY A 142 0.02 4.70 -10.82
C GLY A 142 0.56 3.68 -11.83
N GLU A 143 1.85 3.45 -11.85
CA GLU A 143 2.44 2.41 -12.69
C GLU A 143 2.00 1.03 -12.18
N PRO A 144 1.67 0.06 -13.06
CA PRO A 144 1.22 -1.26 -12.63
C PRO A 144 2.19 -1.94 -11.67
N LEU A 145 1.73 -2.26 -10.46
CA LEU A 145 2.51 -2.90 -9.41
C LEU A 145 2.27 -4.41 -9.39
N PHE A 146 1.02 -4.81 -9.36
CA PHE A 146 0.64 -6.22 -9.40
C PHE A 146 -0.71 -6.39 -10.08
N ALA A 147 -1.03 -7.63 -10.43
CA ALA A 147 -2.32 -7.99 -11.01
C ALA A 147 -3.03 -8.99 -10.11
N VAL A 148 -4.35 -8.89 -10.06
CA VAL A 148 -5.22 -9.90 -9.45
C VAL A 148 -5.78 -10.73 -10.59
N ASN A 149 -5.39 -12.00 -10.66
CA ASN A 149 -5.83 -12.93 -11.68
C ASN A 149 -6.96 -13.79 -11.13
N ILE A 150 -8.00 -13.97 -11.93
CA ILE A 150 -9.18 -14.74 -11.55
C ILE A 150 -9.17 -16.06 -12.31
N TYR A 151 -9.26 -17.17 -11.58
CA TYR A 151 -9.28 -18.52 -12.14
C TYR A 151 -10.67 -19.13 -11.95
N GLU A 152 -11.18 -19.74 -12.98
CA GLU A 152 -12.49 -20.40 -12.96
C GLU A 152 -12.39 -21.89 -12.64
#